data_abb32bc470b259bf08b685e4c9fcc232
#
_entry.id   abb32bc470b259bf08b685e4c9fcc232
#
_cell.length_a   1.000
_cell.length_b   1.000
_cell.length_c   1.000
_cell.angle_alpha   90.00
_cell.angle_beta   90.00
_cell.angle_gamma   90.00
#
_symmetry.space_group_name_H-M   'P 1'
#
loop_
_entity.id
_entity.type
_entity.pdbx_description
1 polymer ?
#
loop_
_entity_poly.entity_id
_entity_poly.type
_entity_poly.pdbx_seq_one_letter_code
_entity_poly.pdbx_strand_id
1 'polypeptide(L)'
;KTAYEISLGLVGSEMCIRDSTRVVQDTGEVHAQYFDFSLPFKGVKEDTPMWFGEAIFNSLVCEEILDVVESIIGPEIFSNPVQHVRIKPPEKFLPKNEQGQPIIGATAYHQDAGVVNEKAQETQMLTVWFPIFDAPVESGPLKVVPGSHKGKLLKHCTNYKNLGLTQIPEHLFDEQGAVPVPLNRGDLVILHKKTVHGSLSNISDNIRWSFDLRYNPIGQDTGREVFPGFIARSNNDSSSEFRDSEKWKILWEETRKKMSKINQDWFEIFISVILTNRT
;
A
#
# COMPACT_ATOMS: atom_id res chain seq x y z
N LYS A 1 -14.65 16.54 -1.84
CA LYS A 1 -13.94 16.82 -0.57
C LYS A 1 -12.47 17.06 -0.88
N THR A 2 -11.90 18.14 -0.38
CA THR A 2 -10.51 18.50 -0.61
C THR A 2 -9.57 17.64 0.27
N ALA A 3 -8.29 17.56 -0.07
CA ALA A 3 -7.27 16.92 0.78
C ALA A 3 -7.30 17.46 2.23
N TYR A 4 -7.77 18.68 2.42
CA TYR A 4 -7.99 19.30 3.74
C TYR A 4 -9.09 18.60 4.54
N GLU A 5 -10.23 18.27 3.93
CA GLU A 5 -11.34 17.57 4.62
C GLU A 5 -10.98 16.11 4.93
N ILE A 6 -10.18 15.47 4.06
CA ILE A 6 -9.63 14.13 4.32
C ILE A 6 -8.68 14.22 5.52
N SER A 7 -7.80 15.22 5.58
CA SER A 7 -6.84 15.39 6.69
C SER A 7 -7.53 15.65 8.04
N LEU A 8 -8.63 16.41 8.07
CA LEU A 8 -9.40 16.64 9.30
C LEU A 8 -10.05 15.37 9.85
N GLY A 9 -10.53 14.47 8.97
CA GLY A 9 -11.06 13.17 9.38
C GLY A 9 -9.98 12.22 9.95
N LEU A 10 -8.71 12.46 9.60
CA LEU A 10 -7.57 11.65 10.02
C LEU A 10 -6.83 12.23 11.26
N VAL A 11 -7.08 13.48 11.62
CA VAL A 11 -6.46 14.13 12.81
C VAL A 11 -6.84 13.42 14.13
N GLY A 12 -8.00 12.77 14.20
CA GLY A 12 -8.37 11.91 15.32
C GLY A 12 -7.51 10.64 15.47
N SER A 13 -6.65 10.35 14.49
CA SER A 13 -5.73 9.20 14.48
C SER A 13 -4.29 9.52 14.94
N GLU A 14 -4.01 10.74 15.44
CA GLU A 14 -2.69 11.07 16.03
C GLU A 14 -2.31 10.10 17.16
N MET A 15 -3.29 9.60 17.93
CA MET A 15 -3.05 8.55 18.91
C MET A 15 -2.57 7.25 18.26
N CYS A 16 -3.14 6.85 17.12
CA CYS A 16 -2.72 5.67 16.38
C CYS A 16 -1.30 5.81 15.82
N ILE A 17 -0.89 7.01 15.41
CA ILE A 17 0.48 7.29 14.95
C ILE A 17 1.47 7.14 16.12
N ARG A 18 1.15 7.70 17.29
CA ARG A 18 1.95 7.54 18.51
C ARG A 18 2.05 6.08 18.93
N ASP A 19 0.94 5.36 18.91
CA ASP A 19 0.90 3.96 19.32
C ASP A 19 1.63 3.05 18.31
N SER A 20 1.52 3.29 17.03
CA SER A 20 2.28 2.55 16.00
C SER A 20 3.79 2.79 16.13
N THR A 21 4.22 4.03 16.31
CA THR A 21 5.63 4.37 16.52
C THR A 21 6.14 3.80 17.84
N ARG A 22 5.32 3.82 18.91
CA ARG A 22 5.64 3.29 20.22
C ARG A 22 5.76 1.77 20.21
N VAL A 23 4.86 1.05 19.53
CA VAL A 23 4.93 -0.41 19.38
C VAL A 23 6.22 -0.81 18.66
N VAL A 24 6.62 -0.11 17.61
CA VAL A 24 7.89 -0.32 16.91
C VAL A 24 9.09 -0.06 17.83
N GLN A 25 9.04 0.97 18.68
CA GLN A 25 10.11 1.29 19.63
C GLN A 25 10.18 0.31 20.80
N ASP A 26 9.04 -0.09 21.34
CA ASP A 26 8.97 -0.93 22.54
C ASP A 26 9.24 -2.42 22.26
N THR A 27 8.85 -2.92 21.09
CA THR A 27 8.98 -4.35 20.72
C THR A 27 10.15 -4.64 19.79
N GLY A 28 10.71 -3.64 19.13
CA GLY A 28 11.69 -3.82 18.06
C GLY A 28 11.11 -4.54 16.83
N GLU A 29 9.85 -4.92 16.87
CA GLU A 29 9.14 -5.57 15.77
C GLU A 29 8.54 -4.52 14.85
N VAL A 30 8.99 -4.52 13.62
CA VAL A 30 8.43 -3.71 12.57
C VAL A 30 7.41 -4.55 11.82
N HIS A 31 6.16 -4.44 12.22
CA HIS A 31 5.08 -5.02 11.45
C HIS A 31 4.71 -4.09 10.31
N ALA A 32 5.02 -4.47 9.08
CA ALA A 32 4.58 -3.76 7.86
C ALA A 32 3.05 -3.50 7.87
N GLN A 33 2.30 -4.29 8.61
CA GLN A 33 0.87 -4.20 8.83
C GLN A 33 0.41 -2.89 9.49
N TYR A 34 1.25 -2.25 10.30
CA TYR A 34 0.92 -0.94 10.90
C TYR A 34 0.95 0.21 9.90
N PHE A 35 1.50 -0.04 8.72
CA PHE A 35 1.67 0.95 7.67
C PHE A 35 0.79 0.67 6.45
N ASP A 36 -0.13 -0.28 6.56
CA ASP A 36 -0.94 -0.75 5.46
C ASP A 36 -2.38 -0.96 5.92
N PHE A 37 -3.38 -0.57 5.14
CA PHE A 37 -4.75 -0.92 5.45
C PHE A 37 -5.22 -2.21 4.76
N SER A 38 -4.47 -2.68 3.76
CA SER A 38 -4.69 -4.00 3.19
C SER A 38 -4.15 -5.09 4.12
N LEU A 39 -4.85 -6.20 4.21
CA LEU A 39 -4.35 -7.36 4.95
C LEU A 39 -3.16 -8.00 4.25
N PRO A 40 -2.19 -8.55 4.99
CA PRO A 40 -1.15 -9.38 4.40
C PRO A 40 -1.72 -10.68 3.85
N PHE A 41 -1.03 -11.31 2.90
CA PHE A 41 -1.48 -12.61 2.38
C PHE A 41 -1.32 -13.78 3.34
N LYS A 42 -0.37 -13.67 4.26
CA LYS A 42 -0.02 -14.74 5.21
C LYS A 42 0.03 -14.19 6.62
N GLY A 43 -0.24 -15.05 7.59
CA GLY A 43 -0.13 -14.70 8.99
C GLY A 43 -1.24 -13.80 9.52
N VAL A 44 -2.36 -13.65 8.80
CA VAL A 44 -3.52 -12.89 9.27
C VAL A 44 -4.10 -13.59 10.51
N LYS A 45 -4.31 -12.80 11.57
CA LYS A 45 -4.99 -13.19 12.80
C LYS A 45 -6.31 -12.43 12.91
N GLU A 46 -7.19 -12.83 13.83
CA GLU A 46 -8.47 -12.13 14.03
C GLU A 46 -8.31 -10.68 14.49
N ASP A 47 -7.21 -10.40 15.18
CA ASP A 47 -6.82 -9.07 15.68
C ASP A 47 -5.82 -8.35 14.79
N THR A 48 -5.50 -8.88 13.60
CA THR A 48 -4.58 -8.20 12.67
C THR A 48 -5.08 -6.78 12.40
N PRO A 49 -4.25 -5.75 12.67
CA PRO A 49 -4.64 -4.36 12.46
C PRO A 49 -5.03 -4.08 11.01
N MET A 50 -6.06 -3.27 10.85
CA MET A 50 -6.50 -2.74 9.56
C MET A 50 -6.87 -1.27 9.71
N TRP A 51 -6.58 -0.48 8.68
CA TRP A 51 -6.94 0.92 8.62
C TRP A 51 -8.17 1.08 7.74
N PHE A 52 -9.33 1.18 8.35
CA PHE A 52 -10.59 1.43 7.65
C PHE A 52 -11.43 2.43 8.44
N GLY A 53 -12.23 3.18 7.72
CA GLY A 53 -13.11 4.20 8.28
C GLY A 53 -13.63 5.08 7.17
N GLU A 54 -14.64 5.87 7.50
CA GLU A 54 -15.32 6.73 6.53
C GLU A 54 -14.36 7.67 5.79
N ALA A 55 -13.39 8.26 6.48
CA ALA A 55 -12.43 9.18 5.86
C ALA A 55 -11.55 8.48 4.81
N ILE A 56 -11.11 7.24 5.08
CA ILE A 56 -10.33 6.45 4.12
C ILE A 56 -11.22 6.04 2.95
N PHE A 57 -12.42 5.53 3.22
CA PHE A 57 -13.38 5.19 2.17
C PHE A 57 -13.69 6.38 1.27
N ASN A 58 -13.92 7.56 1.84
CA ASN A 58 -14.18 8.78 1.08
C ASN A 58 -13.00 9.17 0.17
N SER A 59 -11.75 8.83 0.53
CA SER A 59 -10.62 9.05 -0.35
C SER A 59 -10.65 8.14 -1.59
N LEU A 60 -11.19 6.92 -1.45
CA LEU A 60 -11.32 5.95 -2.54
C LEU A 60 -12.39 6.34 -3.57
N VAL A 61 -13.37 7.12 -3.16
CA VAL A 61 -14.49 7.59 -3.99
C VAL A 61 -14.47 9.11 -4.18
N CYS A 62 -13.32 9.76 -3.93
CA CYS A 62 -13.14 11.20 -4.13
C CYS A 62 -13.28 11.53 -5.61
N GLU A 63 -14.24 12.39 -5.96
CA GLU A 63 -14.59 12.71 -7.34
C GLU A 63 -13.40 13.32 -8.09
N GLU A 64 -12.62 14.20 -7.45
CA GLU A 64 -11.45 14.82 -8.06
C GLU A 64 -10.36 13.80 -8.42
N ILE A 65 -10.19 12.75 -7.61
CA ILE A 65 -9.28 11.64 -7.92
C ILE A 65 -9.86 10.81 -9.05
N LEU A 66 -11.16 10.47 -8.99
CA LEU A 66 -11.81 9.65 -10.00
C LEU A 66 -11.84 10.34 -11.36
N ASP A 67 -12.00 11.67 -11.43
CA ASP A 67 -11.94 12.44 -12.70
C ASP A 67 -10.58 12.30 -13.37
N VAL A 68 -9.50 12.38 -12.60
CA VAL A 68 -8.14 12.18 -13.14
C VAL A 68 -7.93 10.74 -13.57
N VAL A 69 -8.38 9.76 -12.79
CA VAL A 69 -8.30 8.33 -13.13
C VAL A 69 -9.11 8.03 -14.39
N GLU A 70 -10.33 8.56 -14.49
CA GLU A 70 -11.20 8.41 -15.69
C GLU A 70 -10.53 8.90 -16.95
N SER A 71 -9.82 10.03 -16.90
CA SER A 71 -9.11 10.59 -18.05
C SER A 71 -8.02 9.65 -18.62
N ILE A 72 -7.60 8.63 -17.86
CA ILE A 72 -6.52 7.71 -18.23
C ILE A 72 -7.05 6.32 -18.57
N ILE A 73 -7.96 5.75 -17.75
CA ILE A 73 -8.44 4.37 -17.93
C ILE A 73 -9.91 4.29 -18.36
N GLY A 74 -10.56 5.43 -18.54
CA GLY A 74 -11.98 5.50 -18.93
C GLY A 74 -12.94 5.47 -17.73
N PRO A 75 -14.25 5.57 -18.01
CA PRO A 75 -15.27 5.88 -17.00
C PRO A 75 -15.75 4.66 -16.18
N GLU A 76 -15.25 3.47 -16.47
CA GLU A 76 -15.62 2.22 -15.78
C GLU A 76 -14.52 1.87 -14.77
N ILE A 77 -14.56 2.47 -13.56
CA ILE A 77 -13.47 2.45 -12.59
C ILE A 77 -13.78 1.50 -11.45
N PHE A 78 -12.87 0.55 -11.23
CA PHE A 78 -12.86 -0.34 -10.07
C PHE A 78 -11.80 0.12 -9.06
N SER A 79 -12.19 0.31 -7.80
CA SER A 79 -11.26 0.53 -6.69
C SER A 79 -10.59 -0.79 -6.35
N ASN A 80 -9.33 -0.92 -6.78
CA ASN A 80 -8.54 -2.13 -6.55
C ASN A 80 -8.20 -2.26 -5.05
N PRO A 81 -8.39 -3.41 -4.41
CA PRO A 81 -8.21 -3.55 -2.96
C PRO A 81 -6.74 -3.59 -2.50
N VAL A 82 -5.78 -3.53 -3.42
CA VAL A 82 -4.35 -3.41 -3.08
C VAL A 82 -4.01 -1.95 -2.84
N GLN A 83 -4.21 -1.49 -1.63
CA GLN A 83 -4.09 -0.08 -1.28
C GLN A 83 -3.35 0.08 0.04
N HIS A 84 -2.65 1.19 0.21
CA HIS A 84 -1.78 1.39 1.35
C HIS A 84 -1.96 2.78 1.96
N VAL A 85 -1.96 2.82 3.27
CA VAL A 85 -1.70 4.03 4.05
C VAL A 85 -0.25 3.94 4.53
N ARG A 86 0.59 4.88 4.12
CA ARG A 86 2.01 4.87 4.45
C ARG A 86 2.31 5.93 5.50
N ILE A 87 2.66 5.47 6.70
CA ILE A 87 3.16 6.31 7.78
C ILE A 87 4.68 6.16 7.81
N LYS A 88 5.40 7.23 7.55
CA LYS A 88 6.87 7.23 7.55
C LYS A 88 7.38 8.15 8.65
N PRO A 89 7.74 7.60 9.82
CA PRO A 89 8.34 8.36 10.91
C PRO A 89 9.74 8.84 10.54
N PRO A 90 10.26 9.87 11.23
CA PRO A 90 11.65 10.28 11.09
C PRO A 90 12.62 9.13 11.34
N GLU A 91 13.61 8.97 10.47
CA GLU A 91 14.60 7.88 10.51
C GLU A 91 15.34 7.79 11.85
N LYS A 92 15.59 8.94 12.50
CA LYS A 92 16.24 9.01 13.81
C LYS A 92 15.49 8.29 14.94
N PHE A 93 14.19 8.07 14.79
CA PHE A 93 13.36 7.35 15.78
C PHE A 93 13.12 5.88 15.43
N LEU A 94 13.61 5.43 14.29
CA LEU A 94 13.44 4.03 13.89
C LEU A 94 14.43 3.12 14.60
N PRO A 95 14.03 1.89 14.93
CA PRO A 95 14.95 0.86 15.39
C PRO A 95 16.05 0.65 14.34
N LYS A 96 17.27 0.43 14.82
CA LYS A 96 18.42 0.19 13.95
C LYS A 96 18.83 -1.27 14.03
N ASN A 97 19.31 -1.81 12.91
CA ASN A 97 19.94 -3.13 12.86
C ASN A 97 21.33 -3.10 13.52
N GLU A 98 21.99 -4.25 13.58
CA GLU A 98 23.35 -4.39 14.14
C GLU A 98 24.40 -3.51 13.43
N GLN A 99 24.14 -3.13 12.16
CA GLN A 99 24.99 -2.24 11.38
C GLN A 99 24.66 -0.75 11.58
N GLY A 100 23.74 -0.43 12.49
CA GLY A 100 23.31 0.94 12.78
C GLY A 100 22.40 1.57 11.73
N GLN A 101 21.87 0.77 10.79
CA GLN A 101 20.96 1.24 9.74
C GLN A 101 19.51 1.10 10.23
N PRO A 102 18.61 2.04 9.86
CA PRO A 102 17.20 1.93 10.20
C PRO A 102 16.60 0.65 9.58
N ILE A 103 15.81 -0.06 10.37
CA ILE A 103 15.16 -1.31 9.92
C ILE A 103 14.10 -1.01 8.85
N ILE A 104 13.43 0.14 8.92
CA ILE A 104 12.54 0.65 7.88
C ILE A 104 12.94 2.09 7.57
N GLY A 105 13.67 2.30 6.51
CA GLY A 105 14.01 3.66 6.05
C GLY A 105 13.25 4.02 4.77
N ALA A 106 13.75 3.56 3.66
CA ALA A 106 13.21 3.78 2.33
C ALA A 106 12.41 2.56 1.84
N THR A 107 11.40 2.80 1.01
CA THR A 107 10.78 1.71 0.24
C THR A 107 11.72 1.32 -0.89
N ALA A 108 12.06 0.03 -0.96
CA ALA A 108 12.92 -0.50 -2.01
C ALA A 108 12.28 -0.32 -3.41
N TYR A 109 13.11 -0.23 -4.43
CA TYR A 109 12.64 -0.07 -5.80
C TYR A 109 11.86 -1.29 -6.27
N HIS A 110 10.70 -1.06 -6.84
CA HIS A 110 9.81 -2.05 -7.40
C HIS A 110 8.98 -1.48 -8.55
N GLN A 111 8.28 -2.34 -9.24
CA GLN A 111 7.19 -2.03 -10.16
C GLN A 111 5.93 -2.65 -9.57
N ASP A 112 4.81 -1.94 -9.56
CA ASP A 112 3.56 -2.47 -8.98
C ASP A 112 3.11 -3.78 -9.65
N ALA A 113 3.33 -3.92 -10.96
CA ALA A 113 3.07 -5.15 -11.69
C ALA A 113 3.93 -6.34 -11.21
N GLY A 114 5.04 -6.10 -10.54
CA GLY A 114 5.94 -7.16 -10.04
C GLY A 114 5.58 -7.67 -8.64
N VAL A 115 4.63 -7.01 -7.96
CA VAL A 115 4.19 -7.38 -6.61
C VAL A 115 2.73 -7.87 -6.56
N VAL A 116 2.06 -7.97 -7.70
CA VAL A 116 0.75 -8.61 -7.87
C VAL A 116 0.91 -10.02 -8.44
N ASN A 117 -0.14 -10.84 -8.37
CA ASN A 117 -0.11 -12.17 -8.97
C ASN A 117 -0.09 -12.10 -10.52
N GLU A 118 0.30 -13.22 -11.18
CA GLU A 118 0.45 -13.27 -12.63
C GLU A 118 -0.83 -12.88 -13.40
N LYS A 119 -2.00 -13.24 -12.89
CA LYS A 119 -3.29 -12.90 -13.53
C LYS A 119 -3.50 -11.39 -13.66
N ALA A 120 -3.05 -10.61 -12.68
CA ALA A 120 -3.19 -9.16 -12.69
C ALA A 120 -2.04 -8.43 -13.40
N GLN A 121 -1.06 -9.12 -13.98
CA GLN A 121 0.03 -8.45 -14.71
C GLN A 121 -0.45 -7.67 -15.94
N GLU A 122 -1.50 -8.15 -16.60
CA GLU A 122 -2.09 -7.47 -17.76
C GLU A 122 -3.11 -6.38 -17.37
N THR A 123 -3.55 -6.35 -16.12
CA THR A 123 -4.50 -5.34 -15.63
C THR A 123 -3.95 -3.92 -15.85
N GLN A 124 -4.78 -3.03 -16.35
CA GLN A 124 -4.46 -1.60 -16.54
C GLN A 124 -4.54 -0.86 -15.20
N MET A 125 -3.69 -1.29 -14.26
CA MET A 125 -3.66 -0.72 -12.92
C MET A 125 -2.93 0.62 -12.90
N LEU A 126 -3.55 1.62 -12.29
CA LEU A 126 -2.96 2.89 -11.93
C LEU A 126 -2.75 2.96 -10.42
N THR A 127 -1.63 3.52 -10.00
CA THR A 127 -1.38 3.89 -8.62
C THR A 127 -1.46 5.41 -8.48
N VAL A 128 -2.33 5.88 -7.60
CA VAL A 128 -2.47 7.29 -7.24
C VAL A 128 -1.83 7.49 -5.88
N TRP A 129 -0.69 8.18 -5.84
CA TRP A 129 0.01 8.50 -4.61
C TRP A 129 -0.17 9.98 -4.27
N PHE A 130 -0.53 10.27 -3.04
CA PHE A 130 -0.61 11.63 -2.53
C PHE A 130 -0.28 11.70 -1.04
N PRO A 131 0.40 12.78 -0.60
CA PRO A 131 0.65 13.02 0.80
C PRO A 131 -0.54 13.77 1.45
N ILE A 132 -0.75 13.59 2.76
CA ILE A 132 -1.77 14.32 3.52
C ILE A 132 -1.28 15.71 3.93
N PHE A 133 0.02 15.84 4.14
CA PHE A 133 0.74 17.10 4.39
C PHE A 133 1.79 17.30 3.32
N ASP A 134 2.40 18.48 3.26
CA ASP A 134 3.51 18.72 2.36
C ASP A 134 4.59 17.64 2.53
N ALA A 135 5.07 17.11 1.43
CA ALA A 135 6.07 16.07 1.39
C ALA A 135 7.33 16.56 0.65
N PRO A 136 8.12 17.45 1.26
CA PRO A 136 9.41 17.88 0.72
C PRO A 136 10.40 16.72 0.69
N VAL A 137 11.53 16.90 0.01
CA VAL A 137 12.50 15.81 -0.21
C VAL A 137 12.98 15.16 1.10
N GLU A 138 13.20 15.95 2.13
CA GLU A 138 13.65 15.49 3.45
C GLU A 138 12.61 14.64 4.21
N SER A 139 11.33 14.73 3.85
CA SER A 139 10.27 13.90 4.45
C SER A 139 10.18 12.48 3.86
N GLY A 140 11.04 12.17 2.87
CA GLY A 140 11.09 10.86 2.24
C GLY A 140 9.94 10.57 1.27
N PRO A 141 9.66 11.45 0.28
CA PRO A 141 8.64 11.22 -0.76
C PRO A 141 9.01 10.07 -1.68
N LEU A 142 8.18 9.81 -2.67
CA LEU A 142 8.50 8.86 -3.74
C LEU A 142 9.77 9.28 -4.48
N LYS A 143 10.45 8.28 -5.03
CA LYS A 143 11.56 8.40 -5.95
C LYS A 143 11.26 7.52 -7.16
N VAL A 144 11.30 8.08 -8.36
CA VAL A 144 10.89 7.40 -9.59
C VAL A 144 12.04 7.40 -10.61
N VAL A 145 12.09 6.37 -11.45
CA VAL A 145 12.97 6.32 -12.63
C VAL A 145 12.18 6.78 -13.85
N PRO A 146 12.42 7.99 -14.35
CA PRO A 146 11.65 8.53 -15.47
C PRO A 146 11.75 7.65 -16.73
N GLY A 147 10.62 7.45 -17.40
CA GLY A 147 10.56 6.64 -18.62
C GLY A 147 10.58 5.13 -18.43
N SER A 148 10.85 4.61 -17.22
CA SER A 148 10.95 3.17 -16.95
C SER A 148 9.67 2.38 -17.26
N HIS A 149 8.49 3.03 -17.20
CA HIS A 149 7.21 2.43 -17.56
C HIS A 149 7.12 1.94 -19.01
N LYS A 150 7.93 2.51 -19.91
CA LYS A 150 8.01 2.10 -21.33
C LYS A 150 8.76 0.78 -21.53
N GLY A 151 9.52 0.37 -20.52
CA GLY A 151 10.28 -0.87 -20.52
C GLY A 151 9.45 -2.11 -20.18
N LYS A 152 10.15 -3.23 -20.04
CA LYS A 152 9.56 -4.50 -19.59
C LYS A 152 9.38 -4.53 -18.08
N LEU A 153 8.60 -5.49 -17.60
CA LEU A 153 8.61 -5.87 -16.18
C LEU A 153 9.99 -6.45 -15.84
N LEU A 154 10.65 -5.85 -14.87
CA LEU A 154 11.95 -6.28 -14.40
C LEU A 154 11.80 -7.43 -13.39
N LYS A 155 12.87 -8.19 -13.20
CA LYS A 155 12.89 -9.26 -12.21
C LYS A 155 12.84 -8.68 -10.80
N HIS A 156 11.88 -9.16 -10.01
CA HIS A 156 11.77 -8.85 -8.59
C HIS A 156 12.33 -10.01 -7.77
N CYS A 157 13.10 -9.71 -6.75
CA CYS A 157 13.72 -10.69 -5.87
C CYS A 157 13.40 -10.38 -4.42
N THR A 158 13.16 -11.42 -3.63
CA THR A 158 13.01 -11.27 -2.19
C THR A 158 14.36 -10.95 -1.55
N ASN A 159 14.44 -9.84 -0.85
CA ASN A 159 15.65 -9.46 -0.12
C ASN A 159 15.51 -9.81 1.36
N TYR A 160 16.08 -10.93 1.76
CA TYR A 160 16.03 -11.39 3.16
C TYR A 160 16.79 -10.49 4.14
N LYS A 161 17.71 -9.66 3.65
CA LYS A 161 18.39 -8.65 4.47
C LYS A 161 17.50 -7.45 4.77
N ASN A 162 16.46 -7.26 4.00
CA ASN A 162 15.50 -6.14 4.11
C ASN A 162 14.09 -6.68 4.39
N LEU A 163 13.90 -7.35 5.52
CA LEU A 163 12.61 -7.88 5.99
C LEU A 163 11.88 -8.81 5.00
N GLY A 164 12.60 -9.41 4.07
CA GLY A 164 11.98 -10.27 3.05
C GLY A 164 11.14 -9.51 2.01
N LEU A 165 11.27 -8.20 1.91
CA LEU A 165 10.55 -7.39 0.93
C LEU A 165 11.01 -7.71 -0.49
N THR A 166 10.07 -7.71 -1.41
CA THR A 166 10.32 -7.89 -2.83
C THR A 166 10.83 -6.59 -3.44
N GLN A 167 11.96 -6.64 -4.14
CA GLN A 167 12.60 -5.48 -4.75
C GLN A 167 13.24 -5.82 -6.09
N ILE A 168 13.47 -4.81 -6.91
CA ILE A 168 14.28 -4.93 -8.13
C ILE A 168 15.75 -4.78 -7.74
N PRO A 169 16.64 -5.72 -8.12
CA PRO A 169 18.08 -5.54 -7.97
C PRO A 169 18.58 -4.27 -8.68
N GLU A 170 19.42 -3.48 -8.02
CA GLU A 170 19.87 -2.16 -8.49
C GLU A 170 20.55 -2.20 -9.87
N HIS A 171 21.26 -3.28 -10.18
CA HIS A 171 21.93 -3.44 -11.48
C HIS A 171 20.98 -3.65 -12.68
N LEU A 172 19.66 -3.78 -12.45
CA LEU A 172 18.65 -4.00 -13.50
C LEU A 172 18.03 -2.70 -14.02
N PHE A 173 18.32 -1.55 -13.42
CA PHE A 173 17.80 -0.24 -13.83
C PHE A 173 18.81 0.86 -13.50
N ASP A 174 18.61 2.03 -14.09
CA ASP A 174 19.46 3.20 -13.82
C ASP A 174 18.99 3.92 -12.53
N GLU A 175 19.57 3.55 -11.39
CA GLU A 175 19.27 4.19 -10.12
C GLU A 175 19.75 5.65 -10.07
N GLN A 176 20.83 5.99 -10.75
CA GLN A 176 21.36 7.36 -10.76
C GLN A 176 20.43 8.34 -11.48
N GLY A 177 19.66 7.82 -12.45
CA GLY A 177 18.62 8.58 -13.13
C GLY A 177 17.31 8.72 -12.34
N ALA A 178 17.22 8.16 -11.14
CA ALA A 178 16.02 8.26 -10.32
C ALA A 178 15.87 9.65 -9.69
N VAL A 179 14.67 10.22 -9.76
CA VAL A 179 14.36 11.56 -9.26
C VAL A 179 13.35 11.53 -8.11
N PRO A 180 13.55 12.35 -7.06
CA PRO A 180 12.54 12.56 -6.03
C PRO A 180 11.29 13.22 -6.59
N VAL A 181 10.13 12.93 -6.01
CA VAL A 181 8.85 13.54 -6.36
C VAL A 181 8.28 14.22 -5.11
N PRO A 182 8.81 15.40 -4.71
CA PRO A 182 8.19 16.17 -3.64
C PRO A 182 6.84 16.70 -4.09
N LEU A 183 5.85 16.65 -3.20
CA LEU A 183 4.50 17.14 -3.45
C LEU A 183 4.04 18.02 -2.30
N ASN A 184 3.21 19.01 -2.61
CA ASN A 184 2.49 19.75 -1.58
C ASN A 184 1.19 19.00 -1.22
N ARG A 185 0.60 19.35 -0.10
CA ARG A 185 -0.74 18.89 0.26
C ARG A 185 -1.75 19.29 -0.82
N GLY A 186 -2.48 18.32 -1.34
CA GLY A 186 -3.44 18.49 -2.43
C GLY A 186 -2.92 18.10 -3.81
N ASP A 187 -1.60 17.96 -3.94
CA ASP A 187 -1.01 17.38 -5.15
C ASP A 187 -1.10 15.86 -5.11
N LEU A 188 -1.11 15.24 -6.30
CA LEU A 188 -1.01 13.79 -6.46
C LEU A 188 -0.08 13.44 -7.63
N VAL A 189 0.48 12.23 -7.59
CA VAL A 189 1.18 11.64 -8.73
C VAL A 189 0.53 10.33 -9.11
N ILE A 190 0.43 10.10 -10.42
CA ILE A 190 -0.08 8.84 -10.97
C ILE A 190 1.07 8.03 -11.53
N LEU A 191 1.16 6.79 -11.09
CA LEU A 191 2.17 5.86 -11.56
C LEU A 191 1.53 4.78 -12.43
N HIS A 192 2.14 4.56 -13.59
CA HIS A 192 1.86 3.38 -14.38
C HIS A 192 2.42 2.13 -13.68
N LYS A 193 1.75 1.00 -13.75
CA LYS A 193 2.11 -0.26 -13.06
C LYS A 193 3.55 -0.73 -13.30
N LYS A 194 4.20 -0.31 -14.38
CA LYS A 194 5.60 -0.63 -14.71
C LYS A 194 6.59 0.50 -14.39
N THR A 195 6.17 1.58 -13.76
CA THR A 195 7.11 2.61 -13.32
C THR A 195 7.98 2.05 -12.21
N VAL A 196 9.30 2.06 -12.41
CA VAL A 196 10.26 1.72 -11.36
C VAL A 196 10.27 2.85 -10.35
N HIS A 197 9.91 2.55 -9.13
CA HIS A 197 9.81 3.53 -8.06
C HIS A 197 10.14 2.93 -6.70
N GLY A 198 10.43 3.80 -5.77
CA GLY A 198 10.65 3.52 -4.36
C GLY A 198 10.37 4.78 -3.56
N SER A 199 10.96 4.92 -2.39
CA SER A 199 10.87 6.17 -1.62
C SER A 199 12.18 6.49 -0.95
N LEU A 200 12.40 7.76 -0.63
CA LEU A 200 13.52 8.19 0.19
C LEU A 200 13.24 7.92 1.67
N SER A 201 14.30 7.89 2.49
CA SER A 201 14.20 7.93 3.95
C SER A 201 13.63 9.28 4.42
N ASN A 202 12.89 9.26 5.51
CA ASN A 202 12.43 10.49 6.15
C ASN A 202 13.51 10.99 7.12
N ILE A 203 14.27 11.99 6.70
CA ILE A 203 15.30 12.64 7.50
C ILE A 203 14.83 13.94 8.17
N SER A 204 13.53 14.27 8.01
CA SER A 204 12.91 15.43 8.67
C SER A 204 12.59 15.13 10.14
N ASP A 205 12.04 16.11 10.83
CA ASP A 205 11.55 15.97 12.21
C ASP A 205 10.09 15.53 12.30
N ASN A 206 9.37 15.48 11.18
CA ASN A 206 7.94 15.24 11.11
C ASN A 206 7.61 13.90 10.49
N ILE A 207 6.47 13.32 10.88
CA ILE A 207 5.95 12.12 10.24
C ILE A 207 5.40 12.49 8.85
N ARG A 208 5.80 11.75 7.81
CA ARG A 208 5.17 11.82 6.50
C ARG A 208 4.06 10.77 6.41
N TRP A 209 2.88 11.20 6.04
CA TRP A 209 1.72 10.35 5.84
C TRP A 209 1.21 10.47 4.41
N SER A 210 1.02 9.34 3.73
CA SER A 210 0.56 9.30 2.34
C SER A 210 -0.33 8.10 2.07
N PHE A 211 -1.07 8.18 0.97
CA PHE A 211 -1.87 7.10 0.42
C PHE A 211 -1.30 6.62 -0.90
N ASP A 212 -1.39 5.31 -1.12
CA ASP A 212 -1.21 4.66 -2.42
C ASP A 212 -2.56 4.01 -2.77
N LEU A 213 -3.42 4.72 -3.50
CA LEU A 213 -4.68 4.18 -3.96
C LEU A 213 -4.49 3.52 -5.33
N ARG A 214 -5.18 2.43 -5.59
CA ARG A 214 -5.10 1.76 -6.88
C ARG A 214 -6.46 1.62 -7.52
N TYR A 215 -6.47 1.83 -8.84
CA TYR A 215 -7.65 1.73 -9.68
C TYR A 215 -7.33 0.96 -10.95
N ASN A 216 -8.33 0.26 -11.48
CA ASN A 216 -8.27 -0.43 -12.77
C ASN A 216 -9.65 -0.41 -13.45
N PRO A 217 -9.74 -0.69 -14.74
CA PRO A 217 -11.04 -0.89 -15.40
C PRO A 217 -11.86 -2.01 -14.75
N ILE A 218 -13.19 -1.84 -14.70
CA ILE A 218 -14.11 -2.88 -14.22
C ILE A 218 -13.90 -4.17 -15.02
N GLY A 219 -13.96 -5.32 -14.34
CA GLY A 219 -13.84 -6.64 -14.97
C GLY A 219 -12.43 -7.14 -15.17
N GLN A 220 -11.41 -6.35 -14.84
CA GLN A 220 -10.02 -6.83 -14.83
C GLN A 220 -9.62 -7.40 -13.47
N ASP A 221 -8.68 -8.36 -13.47
CA ASP A 221 -8.19 -9.02 -12.26
C ASP A 221 -7.49 -8.03 -11.32
N THR A 222 -7.77 -8.12 -10.03
CA THR A 222 -7.16 -7.24 -9.03
C THR A 222 -5.80 -7.72 -8.53
N GLY A 223 -5.50 -9.00 -8.72
CA GLY A 223 -4.35 -9.66 -8.10
C GLY A 223 -4.55 -9.98 -6.62
N ARG A 224 -5.76 -9.75 -6.09
CA ARG A 224 -6.13 -9.92 -4.68
C ARG A 224 -7.61 -10.31 -4.57
N GLU A 225 -8.01 -11.37 -5.22
CA GLU A 225 -9.40 -11.82 -5.35
C GLU A 225 -10.15 -12.01 -4.01
N VAL A 226 -9.40 -12.28 -2.94
CA VAL A 226 -9.98 -12.45 -1.59
C VAL A 226 -10.29 -11.12 -0.90
N PHE A 227 -9.75 -10.01 -1.40
CA PHE A 227 -9.92 -8.70 -0.81
C PHE A 227 -11.10 -7.95 -1.43
N PRO A 228 -11.83 -7.14 -0.64
CA PRO A 228 -13.02 -6.45 -1.10
C PRO A 228 -12.68 -5.19 -1.92
N GLY A 229 -12.53 -5.35 -3.23
CA GLY A 229 -12.61 -4.23 -4.16
C GLY A 229 -14.05 -3.89 -4.50
N PHE A 230 -14.28 -2.75 -5.14
CA PHE A 230 -15.64 -2.29 -5.47
C PHE A 230 -15.64 -1.36 -6.70
N ILE A 231 -16.81 -1.20 -7.32
CA ILE A 231 -17.01 -0.25 -8.41
C ILE A 231 -17.04 1.16 -7.80
N ALA A 232 -16.01 1.96 -8.15
CA ALA A 232 -15.86 3.33 -7.67
C ALA A 232 -16.60 4.33 -8.57
N ARG A 233 -16.68 4.07 -9.87
CA ARG A 233 -17.45 4.87 -10.84
C ARG A 233 -17.86 3.99 -12.02
N SER A 234 -19.09 4.17 -12.52
CA SER A 234 -19.57 3.53 -13.75
C SER A 234 -20.56 4.44 -14.48
N ASN A 235 -20.21 4.87 -15.68
CA ASN A 235 -21.13 5.60 -16.56
C ASN A 235 -22.16 4.69 -17.20
N ASN A 236 -21.90 3.39 -17.31
CA ASN A 236 -22.84 2.41 -17.85
C ASN A 236 -23.93 2.04 -16.86
N ASP A 237 -23.59 1.97 -15.55
CA ASP A 237 -24.52 1.63 -14.49
C ASP A 237 -24.12 2.32 -13.18
N SER A 238 -24.58 3.55 -13.00
CA SER A 238 -24.30 4.33 -11.79
C SER A 238 -24.91 3.70 -10.51
N SER A 239 -25.92 2.84 -10.65
CA SER A 239 -26.51 2.13 -9.51
C SER A 239 -25.60 1.03 -8.94
N SER A 240 -24.60 0.59 -9.70
CA SER A 240 -23.59 -0.38 -9.28
C SER A 240 -22.45 0.25 -8.45
N GLU A 241 -22.35 1.57 -8.42
CA GLU A 241 -21.32 2.28 -7.67
C GLU A 241 -21.47 2.07 -6.16
N PHE A 242 -20.40 1.72 -5.51
CA PHE A 242 -20.40 1.46 -4.08
C PHE A 242 -20.14 2.76 -3.30
N ARG A 243 -21.06 3.09 -2.37
CA ARG A 243 -21.03 4.37 -1.62
C ARG A 243 -21.23 4.19 -0.11
N ASP A 244 -21.16 2.97 0.40
CA ASP A 244 -21.47 2.63 1.81
C ASP A 244 -20.17 2.29 2.56
N SER A 245 -19.63 3.25 3.33
CA SER A 245 -18.40 3.09 4.10
C SER A 245 -18.52 2.04 5.22
N GLU A 246 -19.69 1.91 5.85
CA GLU A 246 -19.88 0.93 6.91
C GLU A 246 -19.94 -0.49 6.34
N LYS A 247 -20.60 -0.68 5.20
CA LYS A 247 -20.60 -1.96 4.49
C LYS A 247 -19.18 -2.32 4.00
N TRP A 248 -18.40 -1.33 3.51
CA TRP A 248 -17.00 -1.55 3.13
C TRP A 248 -16.16 -2.04 4.31
N LYS A 249 -16.33 -1.44 5.48
CA LYS A 249 -15.70 -1.87 6.73
C LYS A 249 -16.06 -3.31 7.07
N ILE A 250 -17.35 -3.65 7.03
CA ILE A 250 -17.85 -5.02 7.31
C ILE A 250 -17.18 -6.03 6.35
N LEU A 251 -17.09 -5.72 5.05
CA LEU A 251 -16.43 -6.59 4.06
C LEU A 251 -14.97 -6.86 4.41
N TRP A 252 -14.23 -5.87 4.91
CA TRP A 252 -12.86 -6.05 5.35
C TRP A 252 -12.76 -6.88 6.65
N GLU A 253 -13.66 -6.68 7.60
CA GLU A 253 -13.72 -7.47 8.83
C GLU A 253 -14.02 -8.95 8.54
N GLU A 254 -14.96 -9.21 7.65
CA GLU A 254 -15.28 -10.56 7.18
C GLU A 254 -14.09 -11.22 6.45
N THR A 255 -13.39 -10.45 5.62
CA THR A 255 -12.19 -10.91 4.93
C THR A 255 -11.10 -11.28 5.93
N ARG A 256 -10.82 -10.44 6.93
CA ARG A 256 -9.88 -10.74 8.01
C ARG A 256 -10.23 -12.02 8.74
N LYS A 257 -11.50 -12.18 9.15
CA LYS A 257 -12.00 -13.37 9.82
C LYS A 257 -11.87 -14.64 8.96
N LYS A 258 -12.13 -14.52 7.65
CA LYS A 258 -11.95 -15.64 6.70
C LYS A 258 -10.48 -16.02 6.57
N MET A 259 -9.59 -15.06 6.41
CA MET A 259 -8.16 -15.31 6.24
C MET A 259 -7.48 -15.85 7.50
N SER A 260 -7.90 -15.39 8.70
CA SER A 260 -7.36 -15.90 9.97
C SER A 260 -7.63 -17.39 10.14
N LYS A 261 -8.81 -17.88 9.74
CA LYS A 261 -9.16 -19.31 9.77
C LYS A 261 -8.32 -20.13 8.81
N ILE A 262 -8.13 -19.68 7.56
CA ILE A 262 -7.30 -20.37 6.56
C ILE A 262 -5.87 -20.55 7.09
N ASN A 263 -5.31 -19.55 7.76
CA ASN A 263 -3.96 -19.65 8.33
C ASN A 263 -3.89 -20.62 9.53
N GLN A 264 -4.94 -20.74 10.33
CA GLN A 264 -5.01 -21.73 11.41
C GLN A 264 -5.04 -23.16 10.86
N ASP A 265 -5.85 -23.43 9.85
CA ASP A 265 -5.94 -24.74 9.21
C ASP A 265 -4.59 -25.20 8.62
N TRP A 266 -3.86 -24.30 7.97
CA TRP A 266 -2.51 -24.58 7.46
C TRP A 266 -1.51 -24.90 8.58
N PHE A 267 -1.59 -24.22 9.70
CA PHE A 267 -0.72 -24.46 10.85
C PHE A 267 -1.01 -25.81 11.49
N GLU A 268 -2.27 -26.18 11.67
CA GLU A 268 -2.66 -27.51 12.19
C GLU A 268 -2.27 -28.66 11.27
N ILE A 269 -2.47 -28.51 9.94
CA ILE A 269 -2.01 -29.49 8.94
C ILE A 269 -0.49 -29.62 9.01
N PHE A 270 0.25 -28.53 9.10
CA PHE A 270 1.73 -28.56 9.15
C PHE A 270 2.23 -29.25 10.43
N ILE A 271 1.64 -28.99 11.58
CA ILE A 271 1.95 -29.66 12.85
C ILE A 271 1.62 -31.15 12.77
N SER A 272 0.47 -31.51 12.22
CA SER A 272 0.05 -32.90 12.03
C SER A 272 1.07 -33.67 11.16
N VAL A 273 1.52 -33.09 10.05
CA VAL A 273 2.51 -33.69 9.16
C VAL A 273 3.87 -33.88 9.85
N ILE A 274 4.29 -32.91 10.68
CA ILE A 274 5.55 -33.04 11.43
C ILE A 274 5.46 -34.14 12.50
N LEU A 275 4.33 -34.25 13.19
CA LEU A 275 4.14 -35.25 14.26
C LEU A 275 4.00 -36.66 13.69
N THR A 276 3.35 -36.84 12.54
CA THR A 276 3.21 -38.14 11.88
C THR A 276 4.50 -38.67 11.22
N ASN A 277 5.44 -37.78 10.88
CA ASN A 277 6.75 -38.19 10.33
C ASN A 277 7.84 -38.43 11.41
N ARG A 278 7.49 -38.38 12.70
CA ARG A 278 8.40 -38.69 13.82
C ARG A 278 8.12 -40.02 14.51
N THR A 279 7.20 -40.82 13.98
CA THR A 279 6.98 -42.24 14.35
C THR A 279 7.48 -43.15 13.25
#